data_a404d6b03941814e7d4014bd9cb5729f
#
_entry.id   a404d6b03941814e7d4014bd9cb5729f
#
_cell.length_a   1.000
_cell.length_b   1.000
_cell.length_c   1.000
_cell.angle_alpha   90.00
_cell.angle_beta   90.00
_cell.angle_gamma   90.00
#
_symmetry.space_group_name_H-M   'P 1'
#
loop_
_entity.id
_entity.type
_entity.pdbx_description
1 polymer ?
#
loop_
_entity_poly.entity_id
_entity_poly.type
_entity_poly.pdbx_seq_one_letter_code
_entity_poly.pdbx_strand_id
1 'polypeptide(L)'
;IGTGVGLEIPLLMRMIKEEMEFSKLVSTVLSFDYIGALFASLVFPLVCVPYLGLVRTAFFFGILNCLLAIALILVSEKKLKKYKLDFFIASAVLLILGLGFVSSDLIIKISEAQAFSEPVLYSKDTPYQRLVLTRKDSDIRLYLNGQLQFSSRDEYRYHEALVHVGLSSIENPENVLILGGGDGLALREVFKYPS
;
A
#
# COMPACT_ATOMS: atom_id res chain seq x y z
N ILE A 1 16.77 -3.03 3.45
CA ILE A 1 16.13 -1.84 2.85
C ILE A 1 16.73 -0.57 3.47
N GLY A 2 16.70 -0.38 4.80
CA GLY A 2 17.20 0.83 5.47
C GLY A 2 18.66 1.20 5.15
N THR A 3 19.54 0.22 5.03
CA THR A 3 20.95 0.46 4.63
C THR A 3 21.06 1.04 3.21
N GLY A 4 20.24 0.54 2.26
CA GLY A 4 20.22 1.04 0.88
C GLY A 4 19.77 2.50 0.82
N VAL A 5 18.68 2.83 1.49
CA VAL A 5 18.14 4.21 1.58
C VAL A 5 19.16 5.16 2.22
N GLY A 6 19.81 4.73 3.31
CA GLY A 6 20.81 5.56 4.01
C GLY A 6 22.09 5.83 3.21
N LEU A 7 22.41 5.00 2.21
CA LEU A 7 23.57 5.19 1.34
C LEU A 7 23.28 6.05 0.11
N GLU A 8 22.04 6.28 -0.24
CA GLU A 8 21.65 6.98 -1.49
C GLU A 8 22.21 8.40 -1.55
N ILE A 9 21.90 9.24 -0.56
CA ILE A 9 22.38 10.63 -0.50
C ILE A 9 23.92 10.73 -0.47
N PRO A 10 24.65 9.98 0.41
CA PRO A 10 26.12 10.00 0.40
C PRO A 10 26.73 9.57 -0.94
N LEU A 11 26.14 8.58 -1.63
CA LEU A 11 26.65 8.13 -2.92
C LEU A 11 26.41 9.19 -4.01
N LEU A 12 25.24 9.82 -4.06
CA LEU A 12 24.95 10.92 -4.97
C LEU A 12 25.90 12.10 -4.74
N MET A 13 26.12 12.49 -3.48
CA MET A 13 27.07 13.54 -3.15
C MET A 13 28.50 13.21 -3.60
N ARG A 14 28.93 11.94 -3.45
CA ARG A 14 30.24 11.49 -3.90
C ARG A 14 30.39 11.53 -5.42
N MET A 15 29.35 11.21 -6.17
CA MET A 15 29.38 11.24 -7.64
C MET A 15 29.51 12.66 -8.21
N ILE A 16 28.90 13.66 -7.55
CA ILE A 16 28.82 15.05 -8.05
C ILE A 16 29.89 15.95 -7.43
N LYS A 17 30.61 15.48 -6.40
CA LYS A 17 31.58 16.27 -5.62
C LYS A 17 32.64 16.97 -6.46
N GLU A 18 33.05 16.42 -7.59
CA GLU A 18 34.10 16.97 -8.44
C GLU A 18 33.61 18.15 -9.31
N GLU A 19 32.29 18.33 -9.42
CA GLU A 19 31.69 19.33 -10.32
C GLU A 19 31.13 20.57 -9.60
N MET A 20 31.03 20.52 -8.25
CA MET A 20 30.38 21.60 -7.47
C MET A 20 31.06 21.81 -6.12
N GLU A 21 31.00 23.05 -5.63
CA GLU A 21 31.40 23.40 -4.27
C GLU A 21 30.55 22.64 -3.24
N PHE A 22 31.19 22.13 -2.18
CA PHE A 22 30.55 21.21 -1.23
C PHE A 22 29.26 21.77 -0.61
N SER A 23 29.24 23.03 -0.20
CA SER A 23 28.08 23.69 0.38
C SER A 23 26.89 23.71 -0.60
N LYS A 24 27.15 24.08 -1.86
CA LYS A 24 26.13 24.10 -2.91
C LYS A 24 25.65 22.71 -3.28
N LEU A 25 26.56 21.72 -3.28
CA LEU A 25 26.24 20.32 -3.54
C LEU A 25 25.22 19.79 -2.50
N VAL A 26 25.52 19.96 -1.20
CA VAL A 26 24.65 19.51 -0.11
C VAL A 26 23.27 20.16 -0.21
N SER A 27 23.22 21.48 -0.38
CA SER A 27 21.97 22.21 -0.51
C SER A 27 21.14 21.74 -1.71
N THR A 28 21.78 21.52 -2.86
CA THR A 28 21.08 21.09 -4.08
C THR A 28 20.52 19.67 -3.93
N VAL A 29 21.34 18.71 -3.46
CA VAL A 29 20.90 17.32 -3.30
C VAL A 29 19.74 17.22 -2.31
N LEU A 30 19.84 17.88 -1.14
CA LEU A 30 18.77 17.87 -0.16
C LEU A 30 17.50 18.58 -0.67
N SER A 31 17.63 19.65 -1.44
CA SER A 31 16.46 20.34 -2.01
C SER A 31 15.69 19.43 -2.96
N PHE A 32 16.38 18.73 -3.86
CA PHE A 32 15.74 17.77 -4.76
C PHE A 32 15.13 16.58 -4.02
N ASP A 33 15.80 16.08 -2.98
CA ASP A 33 15.28 15.01 -2.13
C ASP A 33 13.95 15.43 -1.46
N TYR A 34 13.90 16.61 -0.83
CA TYR A 34 12.67 17.11 -0.20
C TYR A 34 11.54 17.38 -1.21
N ILE A 35 11.86 17.94 -2.40
CA ILE A 35 10.87 18.12 -3.46
C ILE A 35 10.34 16.76 -3.93
N GLY A 36 11.22 15.80 -4.14
CA GLY A 36 10.84 14.42 -4.50
C GLY A 36 9.96 13.77 -3.44
N ALA A 37 10.32 13.89 -2.16
CA ALA A 37 9.55 13.37 -1.04
C ALA A 37 8.17 14.02 -0.95
N LEU A 38 8.07 15.35 -1.13
CA LEU A 38 6.80 16.07 -1.17
C LEU A 38 5.92 15.56 -2.31
N PHE A 39 6.47 15.46 -3.52
CA PHE A 39 5.74 14.94 -4.67
C PHE A 39 5.26 13.50 -4.45
N ALA A 40 6.15 12.62 -3.96
CA ALA A 40 5.82 11.24 -3.67
C ALA A 40 4.75 11.10 -2.58
N SER A 41 4.79 11.94 -1.53
CA SER A 41 3.80 11.92 -0.44
C SER A 41 2.38 12.27 -0.90
N LEU A 42 2.23 13.01 -1.99
CA LEU A 42 0.94 13.33 -2.59
C LEU A 42 0.52 12.28 -3.63
N VAL A 43 1.44 11.93 -4.54
CA VAL A 43 1.12 11.02 -5.66
C VAL A 43 0.88 9.59 -5.18
N PHE A 44 1.63 9.13 -4.18
CA PHE A 44 1.50 7.76 -3.69
C PHE A 44 0.10 7.46 -3.13
N PRO A 45 -0.45 8.21 -2.14
CA PRO A 45 -1.76 7.92 -1.58
C PRO A 45 -2.93 8.34 -2.48
N LEU A 46 -2.78 9.40 -3.30
CA LEU A 46 -3.89 9.94 -4.10
C LEU A 46 -4.02 9.27 -5.47
N VAL A 47 -2.92 8.78 -6.02
CA VAL A 47 -2.89 8.22 -7.39
C VAL A 47 -2.44 6.76 -7.38
N CYS A 48 -1.23 6.48 -6.87
CA CYS A 48 -0.66 5.15 -7.02
C CYS A 48 -1.48 4.08 -6.29
N VAL A 49 -1.76 4.28 -5.00
CA VAL A 49 -2.48 3.27 -4.20
C VAL A 49 -3.92 3.06 -4.68
N PRO A 50 -4.75 4.11 -4.95
CA PRO A 50 -6.12 3.91 -5.39
C PRO A 50 -6.28 3.26 -6.77
N TYR A 51 -5.37 3.54 -7.71
CA TYR A 51 -5.49 3.05 -9.09
C TYR A 51 -4.66 1.81 -9.38
N LEU A 52 -3.49 1.65 -8.76
CA LEU A 52 -2.59 0.52 -8.99
C LEU A 52 -2.65 -0.52 -7.87
N GLY A 53 -3.03 -0.13 -6.65
CA GLY A 53 -2.88 -0.95 -5.45
C GLY A 53 -1.43 -0.98 -4.97
N LEU A 54 -1.19 -1.50 -3.76
CA LEU A 54 0.13 -1.48 -3.11
C LEU A 54 1.18 -2.30 -3.87
N VAL A 55 0.82 -3.50 -4.31
CA VAL A 55 1.77 -4.44 -4.95
C VAL A 55 2.24 -3.91 -6.30
N ARG A 56 1.31 -3.48 -7.17
CA ARG A 56 1.67 -2.89 -8.46
C ARG A 56 2.45 -1.59 -8.30
N THR A 57 2.10 -0.77 -7.32
CA THR A 57 2.83 0.46 -7.01
C THR A 57 4.28 0.17 -6.62
N ALA A 58 4.54 -0.87 -5.81
CA ALA A 58 5.89 -1.27 -5.46
C ALA A 58 6.72 -1.69 -6.69
N PHE A 59 6.14 -2.50 -7.59
CA PHE A 59 6.79 -2.86 -8.85
C PHE A 59 7.01 -1.65 -9.76
N PHE A 60 6.06 -0.73 -9.84
CA PHE A 60 6.16 0.51 -10.63
C PHE A 60 7.34 1.37 -10.19
N PHE A 61 7.50 1.63 -8.90
CA PHE A 61 8.66 2.37 -8.39
C PHE A 61 9.97 1.60 -8.56
N GLY A 62 9.94 0.27 -8.44
CA GLY A 62 11.11 -0.57 -8.76
C GLY A 62 11.53 -0.43 -10.22
N ILE A 63 10.57 -0.43 -11.15
CA ILE A 63 10.82 -0.22 -12.59
C ILE A 63 11.41 1.18 -12.83
N LEU A 64 10.86 2.24 -12.22
CA LEU A 64 11.40 3.60 -12.35
C LEU A 64 12.85 3.67 -11.87
N ASN A 65 13.17 3.11 -10.71
CA ASN A 65 14.53 3.08 -10.19
C ASN A 65 15.48 2.31 -11.11
N CYS A 66 15.02 1.21 -11.68
CA CYS A 66 15.79 0.41 -12.61
C CYS A 66 16.06 1.17 -13.93
N LEU A 67 15.07 1.88 -14.46
CA LEU A 67 15.22 2.74 -15.64
C LEU A 67 16.22 3.88 -15.39
N LEU A 68 16.17 4.51 -14.21
CA LEU A 68 17.16 5.52 -13.80
C LEU A 68 18.57 4.94 -13.71
N ALA A 69 18.72 3.73 -13.14
CA ALA A 69 20.00 3.04 -13.08
C ALA A 69 20.55 2.77 -14.49
N ILE A 70 19.72 2.29 -15.41
CA ILE A 70 20.10 2.06 -16.81
C ILE A 70 20.52 3.38 -17.49
N ALA A 71 19.75 4.45 -17.28
CA ALA A 71 20.10 5.77 -17.84
C ALA A 71 21.46 6.27 -17.32
N LEU A 72 21.73 6.12 -16.01
CA LEU A 72 23.02 6.47 -15.41
C LEU A 72 24.18 5.62 -15.97
N ILE A 73 23.98 4.31 -16.17
CA ILE A 73 24.97 3.41 -16.77
C ILE A 73 25.30 3.87 -18.19
N LEU A 74 24.30 4.20 -19.01
CA LEU A 74 24.49 4.66 -20.39
C LEU A 74 25.22 6.01 -20.46
N VAL A 75 24.87 6.95 -19.59
CA VAL A 75 25.58 8.26 -19.53
C VAL A 75 27.01 8.12 -19.03
N SER A 76 27.26 7.17 -18.12
CA SER A 76 28.58 6.95 -17.50
C SER A 76 29.43 5.87 -18.18
N GLU A 77 29.04 5.40 -19.34
CA GLU A 77 29.67 4.28 -20.06
C GLU A 77 31.21 4.35 -20.11
N LYS A 78 31.75 5.55 -20.39
CA LYS A 78 33.21 5.78 -20.48
C LYS A 78 33.95 5.71 -19.14
N LYS A 79 33.24 5.85 -18.01
CA LYS A 79 33.83 5.85 -16.65
C LYS A 79 33.72 4.49 -15.96
N LEU A 80 32.87 3.58 -16.43
CA LEU A 80 32.59 2.31 -15.78
C LEU A 80 33.39 1.15 -16.39
N LYS A 81 34.22 0.46 -15.58
CA LYS A 81 35.03 -0.70 -16.03
C LYS A 81 34.18 -1.90 -16.47
N LYS A 82 32.97 -2.05 -15.94
CA LYS A 82 32.09 -3.21 -16.16
C LYS A 82 30.69 -2.83 -16.67
N TYR A 83 30.58 -1.72 -17.40
CA TYR A 83 29.29 -1.19 -17.83
C TYR A 83 28.38 -2.22 -18.53
N LYS A 84 28.94 -3.13 -19.33
CA LYS A 84 28.18 -4.19 -20.01
C LYS A 84 27.53 -5.18 -19.04
N LEU A 85 28.25 -5.57 -17.99
CA LEU A 85 27.73 -6.45 -16.95
C LEU A 85 26.66 -5.75 -16.14
N ASP A 86 26.90 -4.50 -15.73
CA ASP A 86 25.98 -3.69 -14.94
C ASP A 86 24.68 -3.42 -15.73
N PHE A 87 24.81 -3.12 -17.03
CA PHE A 87 23.69 -2.97 -17.94
C PHE A 87 22.87 -4.26 -18.09
N PHE A 88 23.55 -5.39 -18.24
CA PHE A 88 22.89 -6.70 -18.35
C PHE A 88 22.13 -7.04 -17.07
N ILE A 89 22.74 -6.81 -15.90
CA ILE A 89 22.10 -7.04 -14.60
C ILE A 89 20.87 -6.13 -14.44
N ALA A 90 21.02 -4.84 -14.71
CA ALA A 90 19.90 -3.89 -14.61
C ALA A 90 18.76 -4.25 -15.57
N SER A 91 19.07 -4.69 -16.80
CA SER A 91 18.07 -5.13 -17.77
C SER A 91 17.36 -6.42 -17.32
N ALA A 92 18.08 -7.37 -16.72
CA ALA A 92 17.50 -8.59 -16.18
C ALA A 92 16.56 -8.27 -14.99
N VAL A 93 16.98 -7.38 -14.10
CA VAL A 93 16.13 -6.90 -12.97
C VAL A 93 14.89 -6.19 -13.50
N LEU A 94 15.04 -5.33 -14.52
CA LEU A 94 13.90 -4.66 -15.16
C LEU A 94 12.89 -5.66 -15.72
N LEU A 95 13.37 -6.72 -16.39
CA LEU A 95 12.52 -7.78 -16.90
C LEU A 95 11.75 -8.48 -15.77
N ILE A 96 12.45 -8.84 -14.68
CA ILE A 96 11.84 -9.50 -13.50
C ILE A 96 10.76 -8.60 -12.89
N LEU A 97 11.05 -7.31 -12.70
CA LEU A 97 10.11 -6.35 -12.16
C LEU A 97 8.90 -6.16 -13.09
N GLY A 98 9.12 -6.11 -14.41
CA GLY A 98 8.05 -6.04 -15.41
C GLY A 98 7.13 -7.27 -15.37
N LEU A 99 7.71 -8.47 -15.29
CA LEU A 99 6.95 -9.71 -15.12
C LEU A 99 6.18 -9.70 -13.79
N GLY A 100 6.80 -9.25 -12.70
CA GLY A 100 6.15 -9.10 -11.40
C GLY A 100 4.98 -8.11 -11.44
N PHE A 101 5.13 -6.99 -12.15
CA PHE A 101 4.05 -6.01 -12.35
C PHE A 101 2.85 -6.63 -13.07
N VAL A 102 3.07 -7.35 -14.15
CA VAL A 102 2.01 -8.03 -14.92
C VAL A 102 1.37 -9.16 -14.12
N SER A 103 2.17 -9.91 -13.37
CA SER A 103 1.72 -11.05 -12.56
C SER A 103 1.25 -10.66 -11.15
N SER A 104 1.11 -9.38 -10.86
CA SER A 104 0.78 -8.89 -9.51
C SER A 104 -0.51 -9.48 -8.94
N ASP A 105 -1.54 -9.70 -9.76
CA ASP A 105 -2.81 -10.29 -9.31
C ASP A 105 -2.63 -11.75 -8.88
N LEU A 106 -1.76 -12.49 -9.55
CA LEU A 106 -1.41 -13.86 -9.16
C LEU A 106 -0.64 -13.88 -7.84
N ILE A 107 0.33 -12.98 -7.69
CA ILE A 107 1.12 -12.82 -6.45
C ILE A 107 0.19 -12.50 -5.28
N ILE A 108 -0.76 -11.59 -5.47
CA ILE A 108 -1.74 -11.23 -4.45
C ILE A 108 -2.60 -12.44 -4.08
N LYS A 109 -3.14 -13.17 -5.04
CA LYS A 109 -3.97 -14.37 -4.79
C LYS A 109 -3.20 -15.45 -4.02
N ILE A 110 -1.95 -15.71 -4.38
CA ILE A 110 -1.10 -16.69 -3.68
C ILE A 110 -0.83 -16.22 -2.24
N SER A 111 -0.50 -14.94 -2.07
CA SER A 111 -0.25 -14.36 -0.75
C SER A 111 -1.48 -14.44 0.14
N GLU A 112 -2.67 -14.16 -0.39
CA GLU A 112 -3.94 -14.29 0.35
C GLU A 112 -4.25 -15.73 0.73
N ALA A 113 -4.07 -16.66 -0.19
CA ALA A 113 -4.27 -18.09 0.09
C ALA A 113 -3.34 -18.61 1.21
N GLN A 114 -2.19 -17.98 1.42
CA GLN A 114 -1.27 -18.30 2.51
C GLN A 114 -1.57 -17.52 3.79
N ALA A 115 -2.09 -16.29 3.68
CA ALA A 115 -2.37 -15.43 4.81
C ALA A 115 -3.66 -15.82 5.55
N PHE A 116 -4.64 -16.37 4.84
CA PHE A 116 -5.91 -16.78 5.41
C PHE A 116 -6.00 -18.31 5.43
N SER A 117 -6.31 -18.87 6.60
CA SER A 117 -6.50 -20.33 6.77
C SER A 117 -7.79 -20.83 6.13
N GLU A 118 -8.72 -19.91 5.86
CA GLU A 118 -10.02 -20.23 5.28
C GLU A 118 -10.09 -19.79 3.80
N PRO A 119 -10.96 -20.41 3.01
CA PRO A 119 -11.17 -20.00 1.62
C PRO A 119 -11.62 -18.54 1.51
N VAL A 120 -10.93 -17.77 0.66
CA VAL A 120 -11.29 -16.40 0.34
C VAL A 120 -12.45 -16.42 -0.65
N LEU A 121 -13.62 -15.89 -0.24
CA LEU A 121 -14.81 -15.77 -1.08
C LEU A 121 -14.75 -14.53 -1.98
N TYR A 122 -14.23 -13.45 -1.42
CA TYR A 122 -14.18 -12.15 -2.11
C TYR A 122 -12.99 -11.36 -1.59
N SER A 123 -12.31 -10.69 -2.49
CA SER A 123 -11.23 -9.77 -2.15
C SER A 123 -11.24 -8.57 -3.11
N LYS A 124 -11.10 -7.37 -2.56
CA LYS A 124 -11.08 -6.13 -3.33
C LYS A 124 -10.25 -5.06 -2.66
N ASP A 125 -9.41 -4.41 -3.46
CA ASP A 125 -8.78 -3.15 -3.08
C ASP A 125 -9.74 -1.98 -3.32
N THR A 126 -9.90 -1.15 -2.31
CA THR A 126 -10.59 0.14 -2.42
C THR A 126 -9.56 1.26 -2.25
N PRO A 127 -9.89 2.53 -2.56
CA PRO A 127 -8.99 3.65 -2.30
C PRO A 127 -8.55 3.79 -0.84
N TYR A 128 -9.30 3.19 0.10
CA TYR A 128 -9.08 3.38 1.54
C TYR A 128 -8.51 2.14 2.21
N GLN A 129 -8.91 0.95 1.76
CA GLN A 129 -8.56 -0.30 2.43
C GLN A 129 -8.80 -1.51 1.54
N ARG A 130 -8.08 -2.59 1.85
CA ARG A 130 -8.30 -3.89 1.25
C ARG A 130 -9.37 -4.66 2.04
N LEU A 131 -10.41 -5.09 1.32
CA LEU A 131 -11.51 -5.92 1.84
C LEU A 131 -11.23 -7.38 1.51
N VAL A 132 -11.33 -8.26 2.49
CA VAL A 132 -11.26 -9.72 2.27
C VAL A 132 -12.38 -10.38 3.06
N LEU A 133 -13.20 -11.17 2.35
CA LEU A 133 -14.20 -12.03 2.95
C LEU A 133 -13.73 -13.47 2.87
N THR A 134 -13.69 -14.14 4.01
CA THR A 134 -13.43 -15.58 4.09
C THR A 134 -14.65 -16.31 4.62
N ARG A 135 -14.69 -17.63 4.41
CA ARG A 135 -15.74 -18.49 4.93
C ARG A 135 -15.16 -19.75 5.54
N LYS A 136 -15.60 -20.04 6.76
CA LYS A 136 -15.34 -21.31 7.44
C LYS A 136 -16.67 -21.92 7.87
N ASP A 137 -17.07 -22.98 7.20
CA ASP A 137 -18.40 -23.58 7.39
C ASP A 137 -19.54 -22.59 7.13
N SER A 138 -20.28 -22.21 8.15
CA SER A 138 -21.33 -21.19 8.12
C SER A 138 -20.83 -19.80 8.56
N ASP A 139 -19.58 -19.67 9.02
CA ASP A 139 -19.02 -18.43 9.54
C ASP A 139 -18.41 -17.60 8.41
N ILE A 140 -18.92 -16.40 8.19
CA ILE A 140 -18.37 -15.41 7.28
C ILE A 140 -17.56 -14.40 8.09
N ARG A 141 -16.33 -14.16 7.67
CA ARG A 141 -15.42 -13.21 8.31
C ARG A 141 -15.02 -12.10 7.36
N LEU A 142 -15.11 -10.87 7.84
CA LEU A 142 -14.64 -9.70 7.13
C LEU A 142 -13.30 -9.24 7.71
N TYR A 143 -12.33 -9.06 6.82
CA TYR A 143 -11.03 -8.48 7.15
C TYR A 143 -10.85 -7.16 6.39
N LEU A 144 -10.36 -6.14 7.09
CA LEU A 144 -9.94 -4.86 6.53
C LEU A 144 -8.44 -4.70 6.74
N ASN A 145 -7.68 -4.59 5.65
CA ASN A 145 -6.21 -4.54 5.70
C ASN A 145 -5.58 -5.71 6.50
N GLY A 146 -6.18 -6.91 6.41
CA GLY A 146 -5.74 -8.10 7.15
C GLY A 146 -6.19 -8.16 8.61
N GLN A 147 -6.89 -7.15 9.13
CA GLN A 147 -7.43 -7.12 10.49
C GLN A 147 -8.88 -7.61 10.48
N LEU A 148 -9.20 -8.57 11.34
CA LEU A 148 -10.56 -9.09 11.49
C LEU A 148 -11.48 -7.97 12.02
N GLN A 149 -12.53 -7.65 11.27
CA GLN A 149 -13.55 -6.68 11.66
C GLN A 149 -14.72 -7.37 12.37
N PHE A 150 -15.23 -8.42 11.77
CA PHE A 150 -16.24 -9.23 12.40
C PHE A 150 -16.21 -10.70 11.90
N SER A 151 -16.81 -11.58 12.69
CA SER A 151 -17.21 -12.94 12.35
C SER A 151 -18.73 -13.01 12.50
N SER A 152 -19.42 -13.57 11.52
CA SER A 152 -20.89 -13.73 11.56
C SER A 152 -21.40 -14.54 12.75
N ARG A 153 -20.49 -15.23 13.45
CA ARG A 153 -20.76 -16.08 14.58
C ARG A 153 -20.96 -15.32 15.89
N ASP A 154 -20.30 -14.16 16.05
CA ASP A 154 -20.28 -13.40 17.30
C ASP A 154 -20.38 -11.87 17.14
N GLU A 155 -20.52 -11.37 15.90
CA GLU A 155 -20.62 -9.95 15.61
C GLU A 155 -21.78 -9.26 16.34
N TYR A 156 -22.86 -10.01 16.61
CA TYR A 156 -24.03 -9.51 17.30
C TYR A 156 -23.69 -8.96 18.69
N ARG A 157 -22.74 -9.56 19.40
CA ARG A 157 -22.31 -9.09 20.73
C ARG A 157 -21.79 -7.66 20.70
N TYR A 158 -21.01 -7.35 19.68
CA TYR A 158 -20.48 -5.99 19.50
C TYR A 158 -21.59 -5.02 19.07
N HIS A 159 -22.37 -5.37 18.06
CA HIS A 159 -23.36 -4.45 17.48
C HIS A 159 -24.56 -4.23 18.41
N GLU A 160 -24.99 -5.27 19.11
CA GLU A 160 -26.03 -5.12 20.14
C GLU A 160 -25.55 -4.22 21.30
N ALA A 161 -24.34 -4.44 21.81
CA ALA A 161 -23.80 -3.60 22.86
C ALA A 161 -23.60 -2.15 22.40
N LEU A 162 -23.13 -1.94 21.17
CA LEU A 162 -22.93 -0.61 20.59
C LEU A 162 -24.24 0.17 20.50
N VAL A 163 -25.31 -0.46 20.06
CA VAL A 163 -26.59 0.21 19.76
C VAL A 163 -27.50 0.23 20.96
N HIS A 164 -27.77 -0.93 21.59
CA HIS A 164 -28.81 -1.02 22.59
C HIS A 164 -28.45 -0.33 23.90
N VAL A 165 -27.18 -0.31 24.31
CA VAL A 165 -26.76 0.37 25.53
C VAL A 165 -27.09 1.89 25.47
N GLY A 166 -26.88 2.51 24.30
CA GLY A 166 -27.22 3.92 24.10
C GLY A 166 -28.72 4.17 23.90
N LEU A 167 -29.32 3.44 22.96
CA LEU A 167 -30.71 3.71 22.56
C LEU A 167 -31.74 3.32 23.62
N SER A 168 -31.48 2.30 24.42
CA SER A 168 -32.39 1.91 25.51
C SER A 168 -32.48 2.93 26.64
N SER A 169 -31.54 3.88 26.70
CA SER A 169 -31.55 4.99 27.68
C SER A 169 -32.41 6.18 27.24
N ILE A 170 -32.93 6.17 26.01
CA ILE A 170 -33.70 7.24 25.40
C ILE A 170 -35.14 6.76 25.22
N GLU A 171 -36.12 7.49 25.78
CA GLU A 171 -37.51 7.07 25.69
C GLU A 171 -38.04 6.97 24.25
N ASN A 172 -37.61 7.87 23.36
CA ASN A 172 -38.09 7.94 21.98
C ASN A 172 -36.99 8.41 21.03
N PRO A 173 -36.10 7.53 20.58
CA PRO A 173 -35.00 7.91 19.68
C PRO A 173 -35.50 8.16 18.25
N GLU A 174 -35.76 9.40 17.88
CA GLU A 174 -36.26 9.76 16.54
C GLU A 174 -35.14 9.89 15.50
N ASN A 175 -33.95 10.34 15.92
CA ASN A 175 -32.83 10.61 15.02
C ASN A 175 -31.55 9.92 15.50
N VAL A 176 -30.99 9.05 14.68
CA VAL A 176 -29.76 8.33 14.99
C VAL A 176 -28.72 8.59 13.90
N LEU A 177 -27.54 9.04 14.30
CA LEU A 177 -26.40 9.22 13.39
C LEU A 177 -25.39 8.08 13.60
N ILE A 178 -25.09 7.33 12.53
CA ILE A 178 -24.06 6.30 12.51
C ILE A 178 -22.84 6.84 11.76
N LEU A 179 -21.70 6.94 12.43
CA LEU A 179 -20.42 7.32 11.82
C LEU A 179 -19.65 6.06 11.42
N GLY A 180 -19.55 5.79 10.13
CA GLY A 180 -18.99 4.54 9.58
C GLY A 180 -20.08 3.49 9.33
N GLY A 181 -19.93 2.29 9.89
CA GLY A 181 -20.95 1.23 9.80
C GLY A 181 -21.23 0.72 8.39
N GLY A 182 -20.21 0.69 7.50
CA GLY A 182 -20.36 0.26 6.11
C GLY A 182 -20.75 -1.21 5.92
N ASP A 183 -20.69 -2.03 6.96
CA ASP A 183 -21.19 -3.40 7.01
C ASP A 183 -22.72 -3.48 7.21
N GLY A 184 -23.36 -2.38 7.64
CA GLY A 184 -24.79 -2.30 7.90
C GLY A 184 -25.26 -2.99 9.20
N LEU A 185 -24.36 -3.57 9.99
CA LEU A 185 -24.73 -4.37 11.15
C LEU A 185 -25.22 -3.51 12.32
N ALA A 186 -24.62 -2.35 12.53
CA ALA A 186 -25.14 -1.35 13.49
C ALA A 186 -26.52 -0.82 13.07
N LEU A 187 -26.71 -0.56 11.76
CA LEU A 187 -27.98 -0.12 11.22
C LEU A 187 -29.09 -1.18 11.43
N ARG A 188 -28.78 -2.47 11.26
CA ARG A 188 -29.67 -3.57 11.55
C ARG A 188 -30.19 -3.52 13.00
N GLU A 189 -29.31 -3.20 13.96
CA GLU A 189 -29.70 -3.12 15.36
C GLU A 189 -30.55 -1.86 15.66
N VAL A 190 -30.24 -0.74 15.01
CA VAL A 190 -31.04 0.50 15.14
C VAL A 190 -32.48 0.28 14.67
N PHE A 191 -32.68 -0.45 13.57
CA PHE A 191 -34.04 -0.73 13.05
C PHE A 191 -34.88 -1.68 13.92
N LYS A 192 -34.33 -2.23 15.00
CA LYS A 192 -35.12 -2.97 15.99
C LYS A 192 -35.93 -2.04 16.90
N TYR A 193 -35.66 -0.75 16.92
CA TYR A 193 -36.41 0.25 17.67
C TYR A 193 -37.57 0.77 16.81
N PRO A 194 -38.81 0.77 17.35
CA PRO A 194 -39.94 1.34 16.64
C PRO A 194 -39.77 2.84 16.49
N SER A 195 -40.10 3.36 15.31
CA SER A 195 -40.20 4.79 15.02
C SER A 195 -41.55 5.32 15.47
#